data_8f8066bb4959479076311eed8bf06930
#
_entry.id   8f8066bb4959479076311eed8bf06930
#
_cell.length_a   1.000
_cell.length_b   1.000
_cell.length_c   1.000
_cell.angle_alpha   90.00
_cell.angle_beta   90.00
_cell.angle_gamma   90.00
#
_symmetry.space_group_name_H-M   'P 1'
#
loop_
_entity.id
_entity.type
_entity.pdbx_description
1 polymer ?
#
loop_
_entity_poly.entity_id
_entity_poly.type
_entity_poly.pdbx_seq_one_letter_code
_entity_poly.pdbx_strand_id
1 'polypeptide(L)'
;MIIFSGIQPTGRKHLGNYIGAIVQYVAGQDRGEAIYCIVDLHATTVEYEPAVLRERVYDTAAILIAAGLDPQRCILFRQGDVHEHTELCWLLTSVTAIGELNRMHQFRDKSVAQRQLVSAGLLMYPVLQAADVLAYRAHEVPVGEDQREHVELMRAIARRFNERFGETFVVPEHRIPVVGARVRDLQEPERKMSTTGGTEQGTVHVLDEPDAIRRKFKRAVTDSGADVLRGPDKPGITNMIEILAAVRGVAPEAVERDFDGLRYGDFKAAVGDEVAAWLAPVRERYGELRGDEAALEGILEAGADKARAIASGTLADVRAAMGVGPARRPDLRPA
;
A
#
# COMPACT_ATOMS: atom_id res chain seq x y z
N MET A 1 15.39 2.00 -13.17
CA MET A 1 15.14 1.58 -11.77
C MET A 1 13.73 1.02 -11.72
N ILE A 2 13.55 -0.19 -11.18
CA ILE A 2 12.23 -0.83 -11.03
C ILE A 2 11.70 -0.54 -9.63
N ILE A 3 10.46 -0.06 -9.56
CA ILE A 3 9.75 0.27 -8.32
C ILE A 3 8.59 -0.72 -8.20
N PHE A 4 8.45 -1.39 -7.07
CA PHE A 4 7.30 -2.27 -6.80
C PHE A 4 6.60 -1.89 -5.52
N SER A 5 5.27 -1.87 -5.54
CA SER A 5 4.49 -1.82 -4.30
C SER A 5 3.17 -2.57 -4.43
N GLY A 6 2.74 -3.15 -3.30
CA GLY A 6 1.47 -3.85 -3.18
C GLY A 6 0.46 -3.07 -2.35
N ILE A 7 -0.81 -3.13 -2.73
CA ILE A 7 -1.92 -2.58 -1.96
C ILE A 7 -2.99 -3.65 -1.70
N GLN A 8 -3.33 -3.88 -0.45
CA GLN A 8 -4.37 -4.84 -0.09
C GLN A 8 -5.76 -4.31 -0.47
N PRO A 9 -6.62 -5.12 -1.11
CA PRO A 9 -8.00 -4.75 -1.42
C PRO A 9 -8.92 -4.96 -0.21
N THR A 10 -8.46 -4.62 1.00
CA THR A 10 -9.23 -4.78 2.24
C THR A 10 -9.73 -3.45 2.77
N GLY A 11 -10.99 -3.43 3.21
CA GLY A 11 -11.62 -2.24 3.75
C GLY A 11 -11.79 -1.09 2.74
N ARG A 12 -12.45 -0.02 3.19
CA ARG A 12 -12.57 1.23 2.42
C ARG A 12 -11.26 2.02 2.51
N LYS A 13 -10.74 2.52 1.39
CA LYS A 13 -9.52 3.36 1.40
C LYS A 13 -9.79 4.66 2.12
N HIS A 14 -8.97 4.99 3.10
CA HIS A 14 -9.07 6.22 3.88
C HIS A 14 -7.95 7.20 3.55
N LEU A 15 -8.06 8.42 4.04
CA LEU A 15 -7.13 9.53 3.77
C LEU A 15 -5.68 9.16 4.08
N GLY A 16 -5.43 8.37 5.13
CA GLY A 16 -4.10 7.86 5.46
C GLY A 16 -3.51 6.91 4.41
N ASN A 17 -4.34 6.06 3.76
CA ASN A 17 -3.90 5.25 2.62
C ASN A 17 -3.62 6.13 1.40
N TYR A 18 -4.45 7.15 1.19
CA TYR A 18 -4.33 8.04 0.06
C TYR A 18 -3.03 8.84 0.11
N ILE A 19 -2.77 9.54 1.22
CA ILE A 19 -1.56 10.34 1.43
C ILE A 19 -0.31 9.46 1.53
N GLY A 20 -0.38 8.39 2.33
CA GLY A 20 0.79 7.57 2.67
C GLY A 20 1.23 6.60 1.57
N ALA A 21 0.32 6.18 0.69
CA ALA A 21 0.63 5.20 -0.35
C ALA A 21 0.20 5.66 -1.75
N ILE A 22 -1.08 5.96 -1.98
CA ILE A 22 -1.60 6.17 -3.35
C ILE A 22 -0.93 7.35 -4.04
N VAL A 23 -0.77 8.48 -3.37
CA VAL A 23 -0.04 9.66 -3.89
C VAL A 23 1.41 9.30 -4.24
N GLN A 24 2.05 8.45 -3.43
CA GLN A 24 3.42 7.99 -3.69
C GLN A 24 3.51 7.06 -4.91
N TYR A 25 2.48 6.26 -5.16
CA TYR A 25 2.41 5.42 -6.35
C TYR A 25 2.28 6.28 -7.62
N VAL A 26 1.41 7.28 -7.60
CA VAL A 26 1.27 8.21 -8.72
C VAL A 26 2.60 8.92 -9.01
N ALA A 27 3.27 9.46 -8.00
CA ALA A 27 4.58 10.08 -8.14
C ALA A 27 5.69 9.09 -8.54
N GLY A 28 5.54 7.80 -8.23
CA GLY A 28 6.47 6.73 -8.58
C GLY A 28 6.62 6.54 -10.08
N GLN A 29 5.55 6.78 -10.86
CA GLN A 29 5.53 6.63 -12.32
C GLN A 29 6.53 7.56 -13.04
N ASP A 30 6.91 8.67 -12.42
CA ASP A 30 7.87 9.64 -12.97
C ASP A 30 9.33 9.30 -12.62
N ARG A 31 9.56 8.32 -11.73
CA ARG A 31 10.89 7.99 -11.20
C ARG A 31 11.50 6.74 -11.80
N GLY A 32 10.71 5.85 -12.39
CA GLY A 32 11.19 4.60 -12.94
C GLY A 32 10.10 3.72 -13.51
N GLU A 33 10.44 2.51 -13.86
CA GLU A 33 9.49 1.48 -14.24
C GLU A 33 8.70 1.04 -13.01
N ALA A 34 7.44 1.43 -12.96
CA ALA A 34 6.57 1.24 -11.80
C ALA A 34 5.64 0.04 -11.99
N ILE A 35 5.61 -0.82 -10.97
CA ILE A 35 4.80 -2.04 -10.93
C ILE A 35 3.97 -2.00 -9.65
N TYR A 36 2.65 -2.00 -9.79
CA TYR A 36 1.70 -1.93 -8.69
C TYR A 36 0.77 -3.14 -8.69
N CYS A 37 0.73 -3.81 -7.56
CA CYS A 37 -0.01 -5.06 -7.39
C CYS A 37 -1.17 -4.89 -6.40
N ILE A 38 -2.39 -5.25 -6.82
CA ILE A 38 -3.51 -5.41 -5.89
C ILE A 38 -3.40 -6.80 -5.29
N VAL A 39 -2.97 -6.88 -4.02
CA VAL A 39 -2.54 -8.13 -3.39
C VAL A 39 -3.72 -8.86 -2.75
N ASP A 40 -4.56 -9.48 -3.57
CA ASP A 40 -5.75 -10.21 -3.17
C ASP A 40 -5.43 -11.53 -2.45
N LEU A 41 -4.34 -12.21 -2.78
CA LEU A 41 -3.90 -13.41 -2.06
C LEU A 41 -3.53 -13.10 -0.59
N HIS A 42 -2.94 -11.94 -0.31
CA HIS A 42 -2.69 -11.53 1.07
C HIS A 42 -3.98 -11.30 1.87
N ALA A 43 -5.07 -10.92 1.21
CA ALA A 43 -6.36 -10.72 1.87
C ALA A 43 -6.95 -12.05 2.40
N THR A 44 -6.58 -13.19 1.82
CA THR A 44 -7.07 -14.51 2.24
C THR A 44 -6.47 -15.01 3.56
N THR A 45 -5.47 -14.33 4.12
CA THR A 45 -4.83 -14.70 5.39
C THR A 45 -5.68 -14.38 6.62
N VAL A 46 -6.75 -13.64 6.44
CA VAL A 46 -7.76 -13.29 7.45
C VAL A 46 -9.14 -13.69 6.96
N GLU A 47 -10.12 -13.73 7.85
CA GLU A 47 -11.52 -14.00 7.47
C GLU A 47 -12.03 -12.95 6.48
N TYR A 48 -12.68 -13.39 5.41
CA TYR A 48 -13.20 -12.54 4.34
C TYR A 48 -14.41 -13.16 3.64
N GLU A 49 -15.22 -12.32 3.02
CA GLU A 49 -16.33 -12.73 2.15
C GLU A 49 -15.89 -12.66 0.68
N PRO A 50 -15.96 -13.77 -0.09
CA PRO A 50 -15.43 -13.82 -1.46
C PRO A 50 -16.05 -12.78 -2.41
N ALA A 51 -17.34 -12.50 -2.29
CA ALA A 51 -17.99 -11.48 -3.11
C ALA A 51 -17.46 -10.07 -2.79
N VAL A 52 -17.29 -9.77 -1.49
CA VAL A 52 -16.76 -8.48 -1.03
C VAL A 52 -15.30 -8.32 -1.45
N LEU A 53 -14.49 -9.37 -1.41
CA LEU A 53 -13.09 -9.30 -1.87
C LEU A 53 -13.01 -8.93 -3.35
N ARG A 54 -13.83 -9.57 -4.22
CA ARG A 54 -13.88 -9.22 -5.65
C ARG A 54 -14.24 -7.76 -5.88
N GLU A 55 -15.31 -7.28 -5.23
CA GLU A 55 -15.70 -5.85 -5.30
C GLU A 55 -14.56 -4.92 -4.87
N ARG A 56 -13.86 -5.27 -3.79
CA ARG A 56 -12.75 -4.47 -3.27
C ARG A 56 -11.52 -4.43 -4.19
N VAL A 57 -11.30 -5.45 -5.02
CA VAL A 57 -10.25 -5.43 -6.04
C VAL A 57 -10.58 -4.35 -7.08
N TYR A 58 -11.80 -4.33 -7.63
CA TYR A 58 -12.22 -3.31 -8.58
C TYR A 58 -12.27 -1.91 -7.96
N ASP A 59 -12.79 -1.76 -6.74
CA ASP A 59 -12.75 -0.49 -6.01
C ASP A 59 -11.32 0.03 -5.88
N THR A 60 -10.37 -0.85 -5.54
CA THR A 60 -8.96 -0.47 -5.38
C THR A 60 -8.35 -0.06 -6.71
N ALA A 61 -8.59 -0.82 -7.80
CA ALA A 61 -8.13 -0.48 -9.14
C ALA A 61 -8.69 0.89 -9.59
N ALA A 62 -10.01 1.09 -9.44
CA ALA A 62 -10.67 2.33 -9.81
C ALA A 62 -10.13 3.53 -9.01
N ILE A 63 -9.92 3.39 -7.69
CA ILE A 63 -9.35 4.46 -6.86
C ILE A 63 -7.92 4.80 -7.30
N LEU A 64 -7.08 3.81 -7.59
CA LEU A 64 -5.70 4.02 -8.05
C LEU A 64 -5.66 4.79 -9.36
N ILE A 65 -6.47 4.38 -10.35
CA ILE A 65 -6.55 5.04 -11.66
C ILE A 65 -7.18 6.43 -11.52
N ALA A 66 -8.22 6.58 -10.71
CA ALA A 66 -8.85 7.87 -10.44
C ALA A 66 -7.89 8.86 -9.78
N ALA A 67 -7.00 8.38 -8.93
CA ALA A 67 -5.96 9.18 -8.28
C ALA A 67 -4.83 9.63 -9.23
N GLY A 68 -4.79 9.11 -10.47
CA GLY A 68 -3.80 9.49 -11.47
C GLY A 68 -2.80 8.40 -11.85
N LEU A 69 -3.00 7.17 -11.37
CA LEU A 69 -2.21 6.04 -11.87
C LEU A 69 -2.59 5.77 -13.34
N ASP A 70 -1.60 5.75 -14.22
CA ASP A 70 -1.79 5.52 -15.64
C ASP A 70 -1.33 4.10 -16.03
N PRO A 71 -2.26 3.18 -16.37
CA PRO A 71 -1.93 1.81 -16.76
C PRO A 71 -1.09 1.69 -18.04
N GLN A 72 -0.94 2.79 -18.81
CA GLN A 72 -0.04 2.84 -19.96
C GLN A 72 1.41 3.16 -19.54
N ARG A 73 1.59 3.81 -18.39
CA ARG A 73 2.89 4.23 -17.84
C ARG A 73 3.42 3.31 -16.75
N CYS A 74 2.55 2.48 -16.19
CA CYS A 74 2.91 1.50 -15.16
C CYS A 74 2.26 0.15 -15.44
N ILE A 75 2.70 -0.87 -14.72
CA ILE A 75 2.04 -2.18 -14.70
C ILE A 75 1.12 -2.19 -13.46
N LEU A 76 -0.19 -2.29 -13.69
CA LEU A 76 -1.19 -2.44 -12.63
C LEU A 76 -1.91 -3.78 -12.83
N PHE A 77 -1.88 -4.66 -11.84
CA PHE A 77 -2.44 -5.99 -11.95
C PHE A 77 -2.96 -6.53 -10.61
N ARG A 78 -3.74 -7.60 -10.67
CA ARG A 78 -4.21 -8.39 -9.53
C ARG A 78 -3.24 -9.55 -9.27
N GLN A 79 -2.80 -9.74 -8.02
CA GLN A 79 -1.79 -10.71 -7.62
C GLN A 79 -2.17 -12.15 -8.02
N GLY A 80 -3.44 -12.53 -7.81
CA GLY A 80 -3.93 -13.87 -8.13
C GLY A 80 -3.84 -14.26 -9.60
N ASP A 81 -3.68 -13.31 -10.52
CA ASP A 81 -3.53 -13.56 -11.95
C ASP A 81 -2.09 -13.96 -12.34
N VAL A 82 -1.10 -13.81 -11.44
CA VAL A 82 0.32 -14.11 -11.68
C VAL A 82 0.77 -15.24 -10.76
N HIS A 83 0.67 -16.48 -11.24
CA HIS A 83 0.94 -17.69 -10.45
C HIS A 83 2.39 -17.81 -9.99
N GLU A 84 3.31 -17.16 -10.70
CA GLU A 84 4.73 -17.12 -10.38
C GLU A 84 5.02 -16.62 -8.97
N HIS A 85 4.20 -15.73 -8.43
CA HIS A 85 4.30 -15.26 -7.04
C HIS A 85 4.18 -16.42 -6.04
N THR A 86 3.23 -17.31 -6.25
CA THR A 86 2.98 -18.43 -5.33
C THR A 86 4.04 -19.50 -5.44
N GLU A 87 4.52 -19.81 -6.65
CA GLU A 87 5.61 -20.75 -6.82
C GLU A 87 6.91 -20.18 -6.25
N LEU A 88 7.22 -18.92 -6.54
CA LEU A 88 8.40 -18.25 -5.99
C LEU A 88 8.34 -18.20 -4.47
N CYS A 89 7.18 -17.91 -3.88
CA CYS A 89 6.97 -17.97 -2.43
C CYS A 89 7.35 -19.34 -1.89
N TRP A 90 6.89 -20.43 -2.51
CA TRP A 90 7.26 -21.78 -2.10
C TRP A 90 8.76 -22.02 -2.13
N LEU A 91 9.44 -21.64 -3.21
CA LEU A 91 10.89 -21.80 -3.35
C LEU A 91 11.66 -20.97 -2.32
N LEU A 92 11.24 -19.74 -2.06
CA LEU A 92 11.85 -18.86 -1.05
C LEU A 92 11.64 -19.36 0.39
N THR A 93 10.59 -20.15 0.64
CA THR A 93 10.35 -20.79 1.95
C THR A 93 11.55 -21.64 2.38
N SER A 94 12.23 -22.31 1.43
CA SER A 94 13.39 -23.17 1.71
C SER A 94 14.64 -22.40 2.16
N VAL A 95 14.67 -21.09 1.97
CA VAL A 95 15.75 -20.19 2.39
C VAL A 95 15.32 -19.20 3.47
N THR A 96 14.10 -19.34 3.99
CA THR A 96 13.55 -18.48 5.05
C THR A 96 13.58 -19.21 6.38
N ALA A 97 14.20 -18.62 7.40
CA ALA A 97 14.23 -19.21 8.72
C ALA A 97 12.91 -19.01 9.47
N ILE A 98 12.30 -20.10 9.96
CA ILE A 98 11.03 -20.03 10.71
C ILE A 98 11.10 -19.12 11.94
N GLY A 99 12.29 -19.01 12.56
CA GLY A 99 12.52 -18.10 13.69
C GLY A 99 12.43 -16.62 13.31
N GLU A 100 12.72 -16.25 12.06
CA GLU A 100 12.54 -14.87 11.55
C GLU A 100 11.04 -14.57 11.45
N LEU A 101 10.24 -15.47 10.88
CA LEU A 101 8.78 -15.32 10.75
C LEU A 101 8.09 -15.20 12.12
N ASN A 102 8.47 -16.03 13.08
CA ASN A 102 7.90 -16.01 14.42
C ASN A 102 8.23 -14.73 15.22
N ARG A 103 9.28 -14.00 14.87
CA ARG A 103 9.67 -12.74 15.52
C ARG A 103 8.96 -11.52 14.94
N MET A 104 8.33 -11.62 13.74
CA MET A 104 7.62 -10.52 13.11
C MET A 104 6.54 -9.94 14.03
N HIS A 105 6.58 -8.62 14.29
CA HIS A 105 5.61 -7.96 15.15
C HIS A 105 4.17 -8.14 14.66
N GLN A 106 3.94 -7.95 13.37
CA GLN A 106 2.61 -8.09 12.79
C GLN A 106 2.05 -9.51 12.89
N PHE A 107 2.89 -10.56 12.86
CA PHE A 107 2.43 -11.92 13.11
C PHE A 107 1.91 -12.06 14.54
N ARG A 108 2.64 -11.55 15.52
CA ARG A 108 2.24 -11.60 16.93
C ARG A 108 0.94 -10.87 17.19
N ASP A 109 0.81 -9.64 16.68
CA ASP A 109 -0.38 -8.82 16.88
C ASP A 109 -1.63 -9.44 16.25
N LYS A 110 -1.52 -9.91 15.00
CA LYS A 110 -2.63 -10.54 14.28
C LYS A 110 -2.99 -11.90 14.84
N SER A 111 -2.02 -12.70 15.31
CA SER A 111 -2.29 -14.00 15.94
C SER A 111 -3.08 -13.89 17.24
N VAL A 112 -2.87 -12.81 18.00
CA VAL A 112 -3.65 -12.51 19.22
C VAL A 112 -5.08 -12.06 18.85
N ALA A 113 -5.24 -11.32 17.74
CA ALA A 113 -6.55 -10.85 17.27
C ALA A 113 -7.41 -11.98 16.67
N GLN A 114 -6.80 -12.98 16.03
CA GLN A 114 -7.48 -14.13 15.42
C GLN A 114 -7.65 -15.28 16.42
N ARG A 115 -8.70 -15.21 17.23
CA ARG A 115 -8.95 -16.20 18.31
C ARG A 115 -9.39 -17.59 17.83
N GLN A 116 -9.98 -17.72 16.63
CA GLN A 116 -10.56 -18.98 16.16
C GLN A 116 -9.58 -19.81 15.34
N LEU A 117 -8.80 -19.19 14.45
CA LEU A 117 -7.84 -19.88 13.59
C LEU A 117 -6.64 -18.99 13.28
N VAL A 118 -5.48 -19.31 13.80
CA VAL A 118 -4.21 -18.75 13.33
C VAL A 118 -3.73 -19.60 12.17
N SER A 119 -3.95 -19.14 10.94
CA SER A 119 -3.64 -19.92 9.75
C SER A 119 -2.13 -19.96 9.46
N ALA A 120 -1.67 -21.02 8.77
CA ALA A 120 -0.31 -21.07 8.23
C ALA A 120 -0.03 -19.90 7.28
N GLY A 121 -1.04 -19.45 6.51
CA GLY A 121 -0.94 -18.27 5.66
C GLY A 121 -0.57 -17.00 6.42
N LEU A 122 -1.07 -16.83 7.65
CA LEU A 122 -0.69 -15.69 8.51
C LEU A 122 0.79 -15.73 8.94
N LEU A 123 1.39 -16.92 9.08
CA LEU A 123 2.82 -17.05 9.33
C LEU A 123 3.65 -16.83 8.07
N MET A 124 3.13 -17.27 6.91
CA MET A 124 3.88 -17.34 5.65
C MET A 124 3.75 -16.10 4.76
N TYR A 125 2.76 -15.21 5.00
CA TYR A 125 2.55 -14.05 4.12
C TYR A 125 3.78 -13.14 3.94
N PRO A 126 4.74 -13.00 4.89
CA PRO A 126 5.94 -12.20 4.65
C PRO A 126 6.86 -12.81 3.57
N VAL A 127 6.82 -14.14 3.38
CA VAL A 127 7.53 -14.81 2.29
C VAL A 127 6.83 -14.58 0.95
N LEU A 128 5.49 -14.59 0.93
CA LEU A 128 4.72 -14.21 -0.26
C LEU A 128 4.99 -12.76 -0.63
N GLN A 129 5.04 -11.84 0.34
CA GLN A 129 5.39 -10.44 0.10
C GLN A 129 6.83 -10.29 -0.44
N ALA A 130 7.77 -11.11 0.02
CA ALA A 130 9.11 -11.16 -0.55
C ALA A 130 9.08 -11.66 -2.01
N ALA A 131 8.29 -12.69 -2.29
CA ALA A 131 8.12 -13.20 -3.66
C ALA A 131 7.52 -12.16 -4.59
N ASP A 132 6.51 -11.39 -4.14
CA ASP A 132 5.88 -10.31 -4.90
C ASP A 132 6.91 -9.29 -5.42
N VAL A 133 7.86 -8.91 -4.58
CA VAL A 133 8.90 -7.91 -4.91
C VAL A 133 10.04 -8.51 -5.72
N LEU A 134 10.54 -9.68 -5.28
CA LEU A 134 11.72 -10.31 -5.87
C LEU A 134 11.45 -10.89 -7.25
N ALA A 135 10.20 -11.24 -7.57
CA ALA A 135 9.79 -11.68 -8.91
C ALA A 135 10.12 -10.66 -10.00
N TYR A 136 10.13 -9.37 -9.64
CA TYR A 136 10.40 -8.27 -10.57
C TYR A 136 11.81 -7.69 -10.42
N ARG A 137 12.66 -8.26 -9.55
CA ARG A 137 13.98 -7.70 -9.24
C ARG A 137 13.91 -6.22 -8.92
N ALA A 138 12.89 -5.83 -8.15
CA ALA A 138 12.65 -4.43 -7.82
C ALA A 138 13.81 -3.83 -7.01
N HIS A 139 14.13 -2.57 -7.31
CA HIS A 139 15.19 -1.83 -6.64
C HIS A 139 14.63 -1.05 -5.45
N GLU A 140 13.40 -0.55 -5.55
CA GLU A 140 12.77 0.29 -4.54
C GLU A 140 11.36 -0.22 -4.20
N VAL A 141 11.04 -0.22 -2.91
CA VAL A 141 9.72 -0.60 -2.38
C VAL A 141 9.16 0.58 -1.57
N PRO A 142 8.27 1.40 -2.13
CA PRO A 142 7.55 2.43 -1.38
C PRO A 142 6.61 1.79 -0.36
N VAL A 143 6.85 2.04 0.93
CA VAL A 143 6.08 1.46 2.03
C VAL A 143 5.94 2.41 3.20
N GLY A 144 4.91 2.19 4.04
CA GLY A 144 4.83 2.82 5.35
C GLY A 144 5.87 2.27 6.34
N GLU A 145 6.14 3.02 7.41
CA GLU A 145 7.10 2.61 8.45
C GLU A 145 6.78 1.25 9.08
N ASP A 146 5.51 0.89 9.18
CA ASP A 146 5.04 -0.40 9.69
C ASP A 146 5.41 -1.60 8.80
N GLN A 147 5.87 -1.37 7.57
CA GLN A 147 6.33 -2.39 6.63
C GLN A 147 7.85 -2.51 6.57
N ARG A 148 8.61 -1.70 7.29
CA ARG A 148 10.09 -1.74 7.31
C ARG A 148 10.61 -3.15 7.64
N GLU A 149 10.04 -3.79 8.66
CA GLU A 149 10.45 -5.14 9.09
C GLU A 149 10.26 -6.18 7.98
N HIS A 150 9.19 -6.07 7.19
CA HIS A 150 8.95 -6.96 6.05
C HIS A 150 9.98 -6.74 4.93
N VAL A 151 10.34 -5.49 4.65
CA VAL A 151 11.37 -5.21 3.64
C VAL A 151 12.73 -5.73 4.10
N GLU A 152 13.10 -5.59 5.38
CA GLU A 152 14.35 -6.16 5.89
C GLU A 152 14.36 -7.70 5.82
N LEU A 153 13.22 -8.37 6.07
CA LEU A 153 13.12 -9.81 5.88
C LEU A 153 13.33 -10.22 4.41
N MET A 154 12.69 -9.53 3.45
CA MET A 154 12.89 -9.86 2.03
C MET A 154 14.32 -9.60 1.57
N ARG A 155 14.99 -8.57 2.10
CA ARG A 155 16.41 -8.30 1.86
C ARG A 155 17.28 -9.45 2.38
N ALA A 156 16.98 -9.96 3.57
CA ALA A 156 17.68 -11.10 4.15
C ALA A 156 17.47 -12.39 3.32
N ILE A 157 16.25 -12.63 2.84
CA ILE A 157 15.91 -13.73 1.95
C ILE A 157 16.69 -13.62 0.63
N ALA A 158 16.68 -12.44 -0.01
CA ALA A 158 17.39 -12.20 -1.28
C ALA A 158 18.90 -12.43 -1.15
N ARG A 159 19.54 -11.88 -0.10
CA ARG A 159 20.99 -12.09 0.14
C ARG A 159 21.31 -13.56 0.37
N ARG A 160 20.56 -14.25 1.22
CA ARG A 160 20.77 -15.67 1.54
C ARG A 160 20.57 -16.56 0.32
N PHE A 161 19.62 -16.22 -0.54
CA PHE A 161 19.44 -16.91 -1.82
C PHE A 161 20.65 -16.71 -2.72
N ASN A 162 21.07 -15.45 -2.93
CA ASN A 162 22.20 -15.11 -3.78
C ASN A 162 23.51 -15.75 -3.30
N GLU A 163 23.77 -15.74 -1.99
CA GLU A 163 24.93 -16.39 -1.39
C GLU A 163 24.94 -17.90 -1.63
N ARG A 164 23.77 -18.54 -1.58
CA ARG A 164 23.69 -20.00 -1.68
C ARG A 164 23.64 -20.52 -3.12
N PHE A 165 22.98 -19.78 -4.03
CA PHE A 165 22.64 -20.26 -5.37
C PHE A 165 23.20 -19.39 -6.49
N GLY A 166 23.88 -18.30 -6.18
CA GLY A 166 24.40 -17.32 -7.13
C GLY A 166 23.48 -16.11 -7.31
N GLU A 167 24.07 -15.02 -7.80
CA GLU A 167 23.38 -13.72 -7.98
C GLU A 167 22.16 -13.86 -8.90
N THR A 168 20.99 -13.77 -8.31
CA THR A 168 19.69 -13.93 -9.00
C THR A 168 18.77 -12.75 -8.71
N PHE A 169 18.70 -12.29 -7.45
CA PHE A 169 17.83 -11.22 -7.02
C PHE A 169 18.57 -9.91 -6.80
N VAL A 170 17.92 -8.80 -7.17
CA VAL A 170 18.28 -7.47 -6.67
C VAL A 170 17.84 -7.39 -5.21
N VAL A 171 18.70 -6.88 -4.32
CA VAL A 171 18.34 -6.62 -2.93
C VAL A 171 17.61 -5.28 -2.86
N PRO A 172 16.29 -5.26 -2.58
CA PRO A 172 15.52 -4.03 -2.66
C PRO A 172 15.79 -3.08 -1.50
N GLU A 173 15.54 -1.77 -1.73
CA GLU A 173 15.58 -0.75 -0.70
C GLU A 173 14.16 -0.27 -0.37
N HIS A 174 13.86 -0.05 0.91
CA HIS A 174 12.60 0.56 1.29
C HIS A 174 12.64 2.08 1.07
N ARG A 175 11.51 2.65 0.65
CA ARG A 175 11.31 4.09 0.59
C ARG A 175 10.12 4.48 1.46
N ILE A 176 10.39 5.17 2.55
CA ILE A 176 9.37 5.66 3.47
C ILE A 176 9.13 7.15 3.18
N PRO A 177 7.87 7.58 2.93
CA PRO A 177 7.56 8.99 2.71
C PRO A 177 7.94 9.85 3.92
N VAL A 178 8.53 11.01 3.67
CA VAL A 178 8.94 11.95 4.73
C VAL A 178 7.74 12.74 5.25
N VAL A 179 6.75 13.05 4.39
CA VAL A 179 5.57 13.87 4.70
C VAL A 179 4.31 13.02 4.63
N GLY A 180 3.39 13.20 5.57
CA GLY A 180 2.11 12.46 5.60
C GLY A 180 2.23 11.01 6.07
N ALA A 181 3.36 10.62 6.66
CA ALA A 181 3.63 9.23 7.06
C ALA A 181 2.64 8.67 8.10
N ARG A 182 1.96 9.51 8.88
CA ARG A 182 1.04 9.09 9.95
C ARG A 182 -0.19 9.98 10.05
N VAL A 183 -1.14 9.80 9.14
CA VAL A 183 -2.49 10.36 9.33
C VAL A 183 -3.16 9.65 10.51
N ARG A 184 -3.65 10.41 11.48
CA ARG A 184 -4.27 9.91 12.70
C ARG A 184 -5.79 10.04 12.66
N ASP A 185 -6.47 9.25 13.49
CA ASP A 185 -7.92 9.32 13.64
C ASP A 185 -8.36 10.70 14.15
N LEU A 186 -9.42 11.27 13.60
CA LEU A 186 -9.86 12.61 13.95
C LEU A 186 -10.56 12.68 15.32
N GLN A 187 -11.02 11.55 15.86
CA GLN A 187 -11.64 11.48 17.19
C GLN A 187 -10.66 10.99 18.26
N GLU A 188 -9.70 10.15 17.88
CA GLU A 188 -8.68 9.60 18.74
C GLU A 188 -7.28 9.92 18.16
N PRO A 189 -6.80 11.17 18.24
CA PRO A 189 -5.61 11.62 17.51
C PRO A 189 -4.29 11.01 18.01
N GLU A 190 -4.31 10.20 19.04
CA GLU A 190 -3.18 9.36 19.45
C GLU A 190 -3.08 8.08 18.63
N ARG A 191 -4.16 7.68 17.94
CA ARG A 191 -4.24 6.46 17.14
C ARG A 191 -4.08 6.75 15.66
N LYS A 192 -3.48 5.81 14.91
CA LYS A 192 -3.42 5.84 13.44
C LYS A 192 -4.84 5.71 12.88
N MET A 193 -5.18 6.53 11.86
CA MET A 193 -6.42 6.35 11.10
C MET A 193 -6.46 4.94 10.49
N SER A 194 -7.55 4.22 10.72
CA SER A 194 -7.69 2.82 10.34
C SER A 194 -9.14 2.49 10.02
N THR A 195 -9.35 1.65 9.01
CA THR A 195 -10.68 1.13 8.65
C THR A 195 -11.20 0.05 9.60
N THR A 196 -10.31 -0.66 10.30
CA THR A 196 -10.70 -1.80 11.15
C THR A 196 -10.70 -1.47 12.64
N GLY A 197 -10.03 -0.41 13.06
CA GLY A 197 -9.91 -0.03 14.47
C GLY A 197 -10.27 1.43 14.78
N GLY A 198 -10.62 2.21 13.77
CA GLY A 198 -11.04 3.60 13.91
C GLY A 198 -12.56 3.74 14.08
N THR A 199 -12.99 4.93 14.48
CA THR A 199 -14.40 5.29 14.50
C THR A 199 -14.86 5.78 13.11
N GLU A 200 -16.12 5.61 12.75
CA GLU A 200 -16.66 6.15 11.48
C GLU A 200 -16.52 7.68 11.43
N GLN A 201 -16.62 8.36 12.58
CA GLN A 201 -16.46 9.82 12.68
C GLN A 201 -15.00 10.26 12.60
N GLY A 202 -14.06 9.42 13.03
CA GLY A 202 -12.62 9.71 13.05
C GLY A 202 -11.92 9.33 11.76
N THR A 203 -12.54 8.50 10.92
CA THR A 203 -11.94 8.00 9.68
C THR A 203 -12.53 8.71 8.46
N VAL A 204 -11.72 9.45 7.72
CA VAL A 204 -12.10 10.06 6.44
C VAL A 204 -11.79 9.09 5.31
N HIS A 205 -12.83 8.62 4.60
CA HIS A 205 -12.65 7.77 3.43
C HIS A 205 -12.46 8.59 2.16
N VAL A 206 -11.69 8.05 1.20
CA VAL A 206 -11.39 8.73 -0.09
C VAL A 206 -12.66 9.07 -0.87
N LEU A 207 -13.67 8.21 -0.76
CA LEU A 207 -14.94 8.34 -1.47
C LEU A 207 -16.07 8.95 -0.60
N ASP A 208 -15.75 9.51 0.57
CA ASP A 208 -16.75 10.20 1.37
C ASP A 208 -17.28 11.44 0.62
N GLU A 209 -18.58 11.69 0.77
CA GLU A 209 -19.20 12.89 0.24
C GLU A 209 -18.63 14.16 0.86
N PRO A 210 -18.52 15.28 0.12
CA PRO A 210 -17.90 16.51 0.59
C PRO A 210 -18.42 16.99 1.95
N ASP A 211 -19.73 16.94 2.14
CA ASP A 211 -20.34 17.36 3.41
C ASP A 211 -20.04 16.39 4.57
N ALA A 212 -19.83 15.12 4.28
CA ALA A 212 -19.38 14.17 5.30
C ALA A 212 -17.94 14.48 5.73
N ILE A 213 -17.04 14.78 4.78
CA ILE A 213 -15.65 15.19 5.05
C ILE A 213 -15.64 16.44 5.93
N ARG A 214 -16.36 17.49 5.51
CA ARG A 214 -16.47 18.75 6.29
C ARG A 214 -16.97 18.52 7.71
N ARG A 215 -18.02 17.70 7.87
CA ARG A 215 -18.57 17.37 9.20
C ARG A 215 -17.56 16.64 10.08
N LYS A 216 -16.77 15.69 9.51
CA LYS A 216 -15.74 14.94 10.24
C LYS A 216 -14.65 15.88 10.75
N PHE A 217 -14.11 16.76 9.91
CA PHE A 217 -13.12 17.75 10.32
C PHE A 217 -13.66 18.77 11.34
N LYS A 218 -14.87 19.27 11.14
CA LYS A 218 -15.51 20.19 12.10
C LYS A 218 -15.62 19.58 13.50
N ARG A 219 -15.87 18.27 13.59
CA ARG A 219 -16.02 17.51 14.83
C ARG A 219 -14.72 16.88 15.34
N ALA A 220 -13.62 17.06 14.64
CA ALA A 220 -12.33 16.52 15.05
C ALA A 220 -11.96 16.97 16.47
N VAL A 221 -11.42 16.05 17.27
CA VAL A 221 -10.99 16.34 18.64
C VAL A 221 -9.71 17.17 18.62
N THR A 222 -9.69 18.21 19.42
CA THR A 222 -8.55 19.11 19.61
C THR A 222 -8.39 19.42 21.09
N ASP A 223 -7.20 19.89 21.48
CA ASP A 223 -6.95 20.43 22.80
C ASP A 223 -7.80 21.69 23.09
N SER A 224 -7.70 22.22 24.30
CA SER A 224 -8.44 23.41 24.75
C SER A 224 -7.76 24.75 24.39
N GLY A 225 -6.67 24.71 23.61
CA GLY A 225 -5.95 25.90 23.17
C GLY A 225 -6.65 26.63 22.02
N ALA A 226 -5.97 27.62 21.46
CA ALA A 226 -6.49 28.43 20.36
C ALA A 226 -5.50 28.52 19.17
N ASP A 227 -4.19 28.37 19.43
CA ASP A 227 -3.14 28.61 18.43
C ASP A 227 -2.95 27.41 17.52
N VAL A 228 -2.97 27.62 16.22
CA VAL A 228 -2.77 26.60 15.19
C VAL A 228 -1.27 26.32 15.02
N LEU A 229 -0.71 25.63 16.00
CA LEU A 229 0.70 25.24 16.07
C LEU A 229 0.82 23.77 16.46
N ARG A 230 1.78 23.07 15.86
CA ARG A 230 2.12 21.69 16.25
C ARG A 230 2.75 21.66 17.64
N GLY A 231 2.47 20.61 18.36
CA GLY A 231 3.06 20.40 19.69
C GLY A 231 2.74 19.02 20.25
N PRO A 232 3.53 18.55 21.22
CA PRO A 232 3.32 17.26 21.85
C PRO A 232 1.96 17.15 22.55
N ASP A 233 1.47 18.28 23.08
CA ASP A 233 0.20 18.37 23.80
C ASP A 233 -0.99 18.70 22.87
N LYS A 234 -0.76 18.78 21.56
CA LYS A 234 -1.74 19.16 20.54
C LYS A 234 -1.87 18.11 19.42
N PRO A 235 -2.11 16.83 19.73
CA PRO A 235 -2.09 15.77 18.71
C PRO A 235 -3.14 15.97 17.61
N GLY A 236 -4.34 16.49 17.94
CA GLY A 236 -5.41 16.74 16.97
C GLY A 236 -5.08 17.87 16.00
N ILE A 237 -4.57 18.99 16.48
CA ILE A 237 -4.13 20.12 15.65
C ILE A 237 -2.91 19.74 14.82
N THR A 238 -1.92 19.07 15.41
CA THR A 238 -0.74 18.56 14.72
C THR A 238 -1.14 17.67 13.53
N ASN A 239 -2.06 16.71 13.75
CA ASN A 239 -2.58 15.84 12.70
C ASN A 239 -3.22 16.61 11.53
N MET A 240 -4.05 17.63 11.84
CA MET A 240 -4.72 18.42 10.80
C MET A 240 -3.75 19.32 10.04
N ILE A 241 -2.72 19.89 10.70
CA ILE A 241 -1.65 20.63 10.04
C ILE A 241 -0.88 19.73 9.08
N GLU A 242 -0.52 18.51 9.49
CA GLU A 242 0.18 17.54 8.66
C GLU A 242 -0.68 17.08 7.47
N ILE A 243 -1.98 16.85 7.68
CA ILE A 243 -2.93 16.54 6.59
C ILE A 243 -2.98 17.69 5.59
N LEU A 244 -3.18 18.92 6.04
CA LEU A 244 -3.29 20.09 5.15
C LEU A 244 -1.98 20.36 4.42
N ALA A 245 -0.85 20.20 5.09
CA ALA A 245 0.47 20.31 4.46
C ALA A 245 0.65 19.28 3.32
N ALA A 246 0.21 18.04 3.53
CA ALA A 246 0.23 17.00 2.51
C ALA A 246 -0.72 17.32 1.33
N VAL A 247 -1.93 17.82 1.60
CA VAL A 247 -2.91 18.24 0.58
C VAL A 247 -2.36 19.36 -0.30
N ARG A 248 -1.71 20.34 0.33
CA ARG A 248 -1.13 21.50 -0.37
C ARG A 248 0.25 21.24 -0.99
N GLY A 249 0.91 20.14 -0.62
CA GLY A 249 2.29 19.85 -1.05
C GLY A 249 3.32 20.82 -0.46
N VAL A 250 3.10 21.32 0.75
CA VAL A 250 3.96 22.30 1.45
C VAL A 250 4.50 21.73 2.76
N ALA A 251 5.50 22.41 3.34
CA ALA A 251 5.98 22.09 4.69
C ALA A 251 4.93 22.47 5.74
N PRO A 252 4.79 21.72 6.85
CA PRO A 252 3.83 22.00 7.92
C PRO A 252 3.95 23.41 8.50
N GLU A 253 5.16 23.98 8.56
CA GLU A 253 5.43 25.36 9.00
C GLU A 253 4.79 26.43 8.12
N ALA A 254 4.51 26.12 6.84
CA ALA A 254 3.77 27.04 5.98
C ALA A 254 2.31 27.11 6.39
N VAL A 255 1.71 25.96 6.74
CA VAL A 255 0.34 25.89 7.24
C VAL A 255 0.23 26.64 8.58
N GLU A 256 1.17 26.47 9.49
CA GLU A 256 1.18 27.19 10.78
C GLU A 256 1.20 28.70 10.57
N ARG A 257 2.01 29.21 9.63
CA ARG A 257 2.06 30.65 9.32
C ARG A 257 0.77 31.17 8.69
N ASP A 258 0.16 30.40 7.79
CA ASP A 258 -1.07 30.82 7.08
C ASP A 258 -2.28 30.92 8.03
N PHE A 259 -2.26 30.16 9.12
CA PHE A 259 -3.33 30.13 10.11
C PHE A 259 -2.95 30.77 11.44
N ASP A 260 -1.86 31.54 11.48
CA ASP A 260 -1.46 32.31 12.68
C ASP A 260 -2.56 33.31 13.08
N GLY A 261 -2.93 33.30 14.35
CA GLY A 261 -4.00 34.15 14.90
C GLY A 261 -5.43 33.70 14.58
N LEU A 262 -5.63 32.63 13.79
CA LEU A 262 -6.96 32.07 13.55
C LEU A 262 -7.35 31.07 14.63
N ARG A 263 -8.67 30.92 14.84
CA ARG A 263 -9.22 29.97 15.81
C ARG A 263 -9.35 28.57 15.22
N TYR A 264 -9.36 27.56 16.07
CA TYR A 264 -9.53 26.16 15.67
C TYR A 264 -10.79 25.89 14.81
N GLY A 265 -11.89 26.62 15.04
CA GLY A 265 -13.10 26.49 14.27
C GLY A 265 -12.89 26.82 12.78
N ASP A 266 -12.23 27.94 12.50
CA ASP A 266 -11.92 28.41 11.15
C ASP A 266 -10.89 27.51 10.48
N PHE A 267 -9.86 27.07 11.22
CA PHE A 267 -8.87 26.13 10.73
C PHE A 267 -9.50 24.77 10.36
N LYS A 268 -10.34 24.18 11.23
CA LYS A 268 -11.04 22.92 10.95
C LYS A 268 -11.92 23.00 9.70
N ALA A 269 -12.61 24.14 9.52
CA ALA A 269 -13.43 24.37 8.34
C ALA A 269 -12.58 24.41 7.08
N ALA A 270 -11.48 25.17 7.09
CA ALA A 270 -10.55 25.25 5.94
C ALA A 270 -9.95 23.89 5.59
N VAL A 271 -9.48 23.10 6.58
CA VAL A 271 -8.96 21.75 6.33
C VAL A 271 -10.03 20.86 5.71
N GLY A 272 -11.26 20.89 6.22
CA GLY A 272 -12.38 20.11 5.70
C GLY A 272 -12.72 20.48 4.25
N ASP A 273 -12.72 21.77 3.93
CA ASP A 273 -12.98 22.27 2.58
C ASP A 273 -11.90 21.87 1.60
N GLU A 274 -10.63 22.04 1.95
CA GLU A 274 -9.50 21.71 1.07
C GLU A 274 -9.37 20.20 0.85
N VAL A 275 -9.54 19.36 1.88
CA VAL A 275 -9.56 17.91 1.71
C VAL A 275 -10.72 17.46 0.84
N ALA A 276 -11.92 18.03 1.02
CA ALA A 276 -13.09 17.73 0.19
C ALA A 276 -12.87 18.10 -1.28
N ALA A 277 -12.28 19.27 -1.54
CA ALA A 277 -11.92 19.72 -2.88
C ALA A 277 -10.82 18.87 -3.52
N TRP A 278 -9.80 18.47 -2.75
CA TRP A 278 -8.70 17.63 -3.22
C TRP A 278 -9.15 16.23 -3.64
N LEU A 279 -10.11 15.65 -2.92
CA LEU A 279 -10.65 14.32 -3.21
C LEU A 279 -11.78 14.34 -4.26
N ALA A 280 -12.35 15.50 -4.61
CA ALA A 280 -13.47 15.61 -5.53
C ALA A 280 -13.16 14.99 -6.91
N PRO A 281 -12.04 15.32 -7.59
CA PRO A 281 -11.73 14.73 -8.90
C PRO A 281 -11.57 13.21 -8.85
N VAL A 282 -11.02 12.70 -7.74
CA VAL A 282 -10.85 11.25 -7.54
C VAL A 282 -12.21 10.57 -7.43
N ARG A 283 -13.14 11.16 -6.68
CA ARG A 283 -14.49 10.61 -6.49
C ARG A 283 -15.29 10.62 -7.79
N GLU A 284 -15.23 11.72 -8.55
CA GLU A 284 -15.89 11.84 -9.85
C GLU A 284 -15.39 10.78 -10.83
N ARG A 285 -14.07 10.70 -11.02
CA ARG A 285 -13.46 9.72 -11.93
C ARG A 285 -13.65 8.27 -11.46
N TYR A 286 -13.67 8.03 -10.15
CA TYR A 286 -14.01 6.71 -9.61
C TYR A 286 -15.41 6.27 -10.03
N GLY A 287 -16.42 7.16 -9.96
CA GLY A 287 -17.79 6.87 -10.38
C GLY A 287 -17.88 6.45 -11.85
N GLU A 288 -17.12 7.10 -12.73
CA GLU A 288 -17.04 6.75 -14.15
C GLU A 288 -16.39 5.37 -14.34
N LEU A 289 -15.25 5.11 -13.69
CA LEU A 289 -14.50 3.86 -13.81
C LEU A 289 -15.28 2.66 -13.26
N ARG A 290 -15.96 2.82 -12.13
CA ARG A 290 -16.76 1.73 -11.54
C ARG A 290 -18.03 1.41 -12.32
N GLY A 291 -18.46 2.30 -13.21
CA GLY A 291 -19.53 2.05 -14.16
C GLY A 291 -19.17 1.07 -15.27
N ASP A 292 -17.87 0.80 -15.50
CA ASP A 292 -17.37 -0.11 -16.55
C ASP A 292 -16.37 -1.12 -15.98
N GLU A 293 -16.89 -2.16 -15.32
CA GLU A 293 -16.06 -3.23 -14.75
C GLU A 293 -15.32 -4.02 -15.81
N ALA A 294 -15.86 -4.14 -17.03
CA ALA A 294 -15.21 -4.86 -18.12
C ALA A 294 -13.94 -4.12 -18.57
N ALA A 295 -13.97 -2.80 -18.63
CA ALA A 295 -12.78 -2.00 -18.91
C ALA A 295 -11.73 -2.13 -17.79
N LEU A 296 -12.15 -2.13 -16.51
CA LEU A 296 -11.24 -2.35 -15.38
C LEU A 296 -10.59 -3.74 -15.42
N GLU A 297 -11.38 -4.79 -15.72
CA GLU A 297 -10.84 -6.15 -15.86
C GLU A 297 -9.82 -6.21 -16.99
N GLY A 298 -10.12 -5.65 -18.15
CA GLY A 298 -9.18 -5.60 -19.28
C GLY A 298 -7.84 -4.89 -18.93
N ILE A 299 -7.88 -3.85 -18.08
CA ILE A 299 -6.68 -3.19 -17.58
C ILE A 299 -5.88 -4.13 -16.68
N LEU A 300 -6.54 -4.82 -15.75
CA LEU A 300 -5.88 -5.76 -14.82
C LEU A 300 -5.30 -6.97 -15.57
N GLU A 301 -6.02 -7.53 -16.52
CA GLU A 301 -5.54 -8.64 -17.38
C GLU A 301 -4.31 -8.24 -18.21
N ALA A 302 -4.36 -7.09 -18.88
CA ALA A 302 -3.22 -6.57 -19.64
C ALA A 302 -2.00 -6.29 -18.75
N GLY A 303 -2.23 -5.81 -17.52
CA GLY A 303 -1.20 -5.64 -16.50
C GLY A 303 -0.61 -6.97 -16.04
N ALA A 304 -1.47 -7.97 -15.80
CA ALA A 304 -1.06 -9.32 -15.40
C ALA A 304 -0.20 -10.01 -16.48
N ASP A 305 -0.52 -9.83 -17.77
CA ASP A 305 0.28 -10.39 -18.87
C ASP A 305 1.69 -9.82 -18.89
N LYS A 306 1.83 -8.49 -18.71
CA LYS A 306 3.14 -7.82 -18.61
C LYS A 306 3.90 -8.30 -17.37
N ALA A 307 3.22 -8.35 -16.23
CA ALA A 307 3.79 -8.79 -14.95
C ALA A 307 4.27 -10.25 -15.04
N ARG A 308 3.46 -11.14 -15.61
CA ARG A 308 3.77 -12.56 -15.82
C ARG A 308 4.99 -12.75 -16.71
N ALA A 309 5.13 -11.96 -17.77
CA ALA A 309 6.29 -12.04 -18.65
C ALA A 309 7.61 -11.77 -17.92
N ILE A 310 7.63 -10.82 -16.99
CA ILE A 310 8.80 -10.52 -16.15
C ILE A 310 9.01 -11.61 -15.09
N ALA A 311 7.96 -11.94 -14.34
CA ALA A 311 8.02 -12.88 -13.22
C ALA A 311 8.42 -14.30 -13.68
N SER A 312 7.92 -14.77 -14.84
CA SER A 312 8.30 -16.06 -15.43
C SER A 312 9.79 -16.13 -15.75
N GLY A 313 10.39 -15.04 -16.23
CA GLY A 313 11.83 -14.97 -16.47
C GLY A 313 12.63 -15.14 -15.18
N THR A 314 12.27 -14.40 -14.14
CA THR A 314 12.92 -14.51 -12.83
C THR A 314 12.72 -15.89 -12.20
N LEU A 315 11.50 -16.44 -12.26
CA LEU A 315 11.21 -17.77 -11.74
C LEU A 315 12.02 -18.86 -12.46
N ALA A 316 12.19 -18.75 -13.79
CA ALA A 316 13.01 -19.67 -14.56
C ALA A 316 14.48 -19.64 -14.11
N ASP A 317 15.03 -18.45 -13.80
CA ASP A 317 16.39 -18.31 -13.29
C ASP A 317 16.53 -18.91 -11.88
N VAL A 318 15.53 -18.67 -11.01
CA VAL A 318 15.48 -19.27 -9.66
C VAL A 318 15.43 -20.78 -9.72
N ARG A 319 14.57 -21.37 -10.56
CA ARG A 319 14.48 -22.82 -10.76
C ARG A 319 15.79 -23.41 -11.25
N ALA A 320 16.44 -22.75 -12.21
CA ALA A 320 17.72 -23.18 -12.74
C ALA A 320 18.82 -23.15 -11.67
N ALA A 321 18.88 -22.05 -10.88
CA ALA A 321 19.85 -21.90 -9.79
C ALA A 321 19.66 -22.96 -8.68
N MET A 322 18.40 -23.30 -8.34
CA MET A 322 18.08 -24.30 -7.33
C MET A 322 18.10 -25.75 -7.85
N GLY A 323 18.24 -25.97 -9.16
CA GLY A 323 18.17 -27.30 -9.78
C GLY A 323 16.76 -27.91 -9.79
N VAL A 324 15.71 -27.08 -9.78
CA VAL A 324 14.31 -27.51 -9.79
C VAL A 324 13.78 -27.58 -11.23
N GLY A 325 13.25 -28.74 -11.63
CA GLY A 325 12.76 -28.99 -12.98
C GLY A 325 13.85 -29.40 -13.97
N PRO A 326 13.53 -29.46 -15.30
CA PRO A 326 14.49 -29.86 -16.30
C PRO A 326 15.61 -28.85 -16.45
N ALA A 327 16.84 -29.31 -16.64
CA ALA A 327 17.97 -28.43 -16.97
C ALA A 327 17.60 -27.58 -18.20
N ARG A 328 17.88 -26.26 -18.17
CA ARG A 328 17.77 -25.41 -19.36
C ARG A 328 18.60 -26.01 -20.46
N ARG A 329 17.99 -26.45 -21.55
CA ARG A 329 18.72 -26.77 -22.79
C ARG A 329 19.13 -25.44 -23.42
N PRO A 330 20.45 -25.19 -23.66
CA PRO A 330 20.90 -23.90 -24.23
C PRO A 330 20.33 -23.60 -25.62
N ASP A 331 19.73 -24.58 -26.29
CA ASP A 331 19.48 -24.57 -27.73
C ASP A 331 18.01 -24.36 -28.14
N LEU A 332 17.10 -24.12 -27.17
CA LEU A 332 15.70 -23.84 -27.52
C LEU A 332 15.46 -22.31 -27.47
N ARG A 333 16.02 -21.57 -28.42
CA ARG A 333 15.44 -20.29 -28.82
C ARG A 333 14.19 -20.60 -29.65
N PRO A 334 13.04 -19.98 -29.33
CA PRO A 334 11.89 -20.07 -30.25
C PRO A 334 12.31 -19.47 -31.59
N ALA A 335 11.96 -20.20 -32.65
CA ALA A 335 12.18 -19.82 -34.06
C ALA A 335 11.33 -18.57 -34.40
#